data_77dd856a4618815b3d7ad09beab8067b
#
_entry.id   77dd856a4618815b3d7ad09beab8067b
#
_cell.length_a   1.000
_cell.length_b   1.000
_cell.length_c   1.000
_cell.angle_alpha   90.00
_cell.angle_beta   90.00
_cell.angle_gamma   90.00
#
_symmetry.space_group_name_H-M   'P 1'
#
loop_
_entity.id
_entity.type
_entity.pdbx_description
1 polymer ?
#
loop_
_entity_poly.entity_id
_entity_poly.type
_entity_poly.pdbx_seq_one_letter_code
_entity_poly.pdbx_strand_id
1 'polypeptide(L)'
;MPIEGLHTETGPGVIEAALAYDNASDAADKAALFKTFTKVWAQRSDMMATFMAKWSAEHPGQSGHIHISLTTNSGEAAFFDSDNDYNMSDTQRHFLAGQQRLMPEFLAMIAPTVNSYSRMVPGLWAPLDATWGVENRTTALRVIPGSEKSQRIEYRLGAADANPHIALAAALAAGLYGIEHQLEPLPQVKGNAYEQDHPAELALPRSLMEAANRLRQSSAAKELFGEHFVEHFAATREWEEREFRKHVSDWELSRYFEII
;
A
#
# COMPACT_ATOMS: atom_id res chain seq x y z
N MET A 1 18.46 12.66 5.99
CA MET A 1 17.28 11.78 6.09
C MET A 1 17.54 10.84 7.26
N PRO A 2 16.84 10.99 8.38
CA PRO A 2 17.00 10.11 9.53
C PRO A 2 16.38 8.75 9.24
N ILE A 3 17.05 7.68 9.65
CA ILE A 3 16.57 6.30 9.66
C ILE A 3 16.41 5.89 11.12
N GLU A 4 15.23 5.41 11.51
CA GLU A 4 14.94 4.97 12.87
C GLU A 4 15.33 3.52 13.11
N GLY A 5 15.28 2.70 12.07
CA GLY A 5 15.64 1.28 12.13
C GLY A 5 16.11 0.75 10.79
N LEU A 6 17.00 -0.22 10.85
CA LEU A 6 17.47 -1.00 9.71
C LEU A 6 17.56 -2.45 10.16
N HIS A 7 16.84 -3.34 9.48
CA HIS A 7 16.85 -4.76 9.83
C HIS A 7 16.67 -5.65 8.60
N THR A 8 17.05 -6.90 8.75
CA THR A 8 16.82 -7.91 7.71
C THR A 8 15.38 -8.36 7.74
N GLU A 9 14.80 -8.53 6.55
CA GLU A 9 13.46 -9.04 6.34
C GLU A 9 13.47 -10.46 5.75
N THR A 10 12.27 -11.01 5.50
CA THR A 10 12.11 -12.33 4.93
C THR A 10 12.61 -12.40 3.50
N GLY A 11 13.58 -13.23 3.26
CA GLY A 11 14.23 -13.42 1.96
C GLY A 11 15.71 -13.03 1.98
N PRO A 12 16.55 -13.70 1.17
CA PRO A 12 17.98 -13.43 1.14
C PRO A 12 18.27 -12.04 0.60
N GLY A 13 19.04 -11.25 1.37
CA GLY A 13 19.45 -9.91 0.99
C GLY A 13 18.36 -8.83 1.09
N VAL A 14 17.17 -9.15 1.64
CA VAL A 14 16.10 -8.17 1.86
C VAL A 14 16.36 -7.40 3.16
N ILE A 15 16.42 -6.09 3.04
CA ILE A 15 16.64 -5.16 4.15
C ILE A 15 15.51 -4.15 4.18
N GLU A 16 14.89 -3.98 5.34
CA GLU A 16 13.92 -2.93 5.60
C GLU A 16 14.58 -1.74 6.31
N ALA A 17 14.26 -0.54 5.85
CA ALA A 17 14.61 0.70 6.51
C ALA A 17 13.34 1.41 6.98
N ALA A 18 13.24 1.65 8.28
CA ALA A 18 12.22 2.51 8.85
C ALA A 18 12.70 3.97 8.78
N LEU A 19 12.05 4.76 7.95
CA LEU A 19 12.33 6.20 7.85
C LEU A 19 11.64 6.93 9.00
N ALA A 20 12.33 7.91 9.61
CA ALA A 20 11.74 8.76 10.62
C ALA A 20 10.51 9.50 10.06
N TYR A 21 9.44 9.53 10.86
CA TYR A 21 8.21 10.21 10.48
C TYR A 21 8.42 11.72 10.24
N ASP A 22 7.59 12.30 9.40
CA ASP A 22 7.57 13.72 9.08
C ASP A 22 6.20 14.12 8.51
N ASN A 23 6.06 15.39 8.16
CA ASN A 23 4.91 15.82 7.34
C ASN A 23 4.83 15.01 6.05
N ALA A 24 3.62 14.81 5.55
CA ALA A 24 3.37 13.90 4.44
C ALA A 24 4.23 14.16 3.20
N SER A 25 4.38 15.42 2.76
CA SER A 25 5.21 15.77 1.60
C SER A 25 6.69 15.51 1.85
N ASP A 26 7.21 15.89 3.02
CA ASP A 26 8.60 15.67 3.39
C ASP A 26 8.92 14.17 3.54
N ALA A 27 7.98 13.38 4.07
CA ALA A 27 8.11 11.93 4.16
C ALA A 27 8.17 11.28 2.77
N ALA A 28 7.35 11.74 1.83
CA ALA A 28 7.37 11.27 0.44
C ALA A 28 8.68 11.62 -0.27
N ASP A 29 9.17 12.86 -0.10
CA ASP A 29 10.47 13.31 -0.62
C ASP A 29 11.61 12.45 -0.06
N LYS A 30 11.63 12.23 1.26
CA LYS A 30 12.62 11.36 1.91
C LYS A 30 12.61 9.95 1.37
N ALA A 31 11.42 9.36 1.17
CA ALA A 31 11.28 8.03 0.62
C ALA A 31 11.77 7.95 -0.84
N ALA A 32 11.47 8.96 -1.67
CA ALA A 32 11.96 9.04 -3.05
C ALA A 32 13.49 9.17 -3.11
N LEU A 33 14.06 10.04 -2.27
CA LEU A 33 15.52 10.19 -2.14
C LEU A 33 16.18 8.92 -1.60
N PHE A 34 15.56 8.25 -0.61
CA PHE A 34 16.03 6.97 -0.10
C PHE A 34 16.17 5.94 -1.22
N LYS A 35 15.11 5.74 -2.01
CA LYS A 35 15.13 4.79 -3.13
C LYS A 35 16.23 5.12 -4.15
N THR A 36 16.39 6.39 -4.46
CA THR A 36 17.39 6.87 -5.44
C THR A 36 18.80 6.65 -4.91
N PHE A 37 19.09 7.15 -3.72
CA PHE A 37 20.46 7.11 -3.18
C PHE A 37 20.90 5.72 -2.74
N THR A 38 19.97 4.86 -2.29
CA THR A 38 20.28 3.44 -2.01
C THR A 38 20.83 2.75 -3.25
N LYS A 39 20.21 2.97 -4.43
CA LYS A 39 20.73 2.42 -5.70
C LYS A 39 22.11 2.96 -6.05
N VAL A 40 22.33 4.27 -5.88
CA VAL A 40 23.64 4.90 -6.14
C VAL A 40 24.72 4.34 -5.22
N TRP A 41 24.42 4.21 -3.92
CA TRP A 41 25.39 3.67 -2.96
C TRP A 41 25.67 2.19 -3.19
N ALA A 42 24.67 1.39 -3.49
CA ALA A 42 24.85 -0.02 -3.83
C ALA A 42 25.79 -0.16 -5.04
N GLN A 43 25.53 0.59 -6.11
CA GLN A 43 26.38 0.57 -7.32
C GLN A 43 27.83 0.95 -7.03
N ARG A 44 28.08 1.94 -6.15
CA ARG A 44 29.44 2.33 -5.73
C ARG A 44 30.15 1.27 -4.90
N SER A 45 29.40 0.30 -4.38
CA SER A 45 29.91 -0.82 -3.58
C SER A 45 29.87 -2.16 -4.36
N ASP A 46 29.82 -2.07 -5.70
CA ASP A 46 29.71 -3.22 -6.61
C ASP A 46 28.51 -4.15 -6.28
N MET A 47 27.43 -3.53 -5.77
CA MET A 47 26.14 -4.19 -5.46
C MET A 47 25.02 -3.59 -6.28
N MET A 48 23.93 -4.33 -6.41
CA MET A 48 22.69 -3.85 -6.99
C MET A 48 21.60 -3.80 -5.92
N ALA A 49 20.95 -2.65 -5.74
CA ALA A 49 19.73 -2.52 -4.93
C ALA A 49 18.51 -2.42 -5.84
N THR A 50 17.46 -3.15 -5.50
CA THR A 50 16.18 -3.10 -6.20
C THR A 50 15.03 -2.82 -5.23
N PHE A 51 14.04 -2.08 -5.72
CA PHE A 51 12.73 -1.89 -5.06
C PHE A 51 11.61 -2.57 -5.87
N MET A 52 11.93 -3.59 -6.63
CA MET A 52 10.97 -4.38 -7.37
C MET A 52 10.04 -5.11 -6.39
N ALA A 53 8.72 -5.03 -6.60
CA ALA A 53 7.75 -5.58 -5.65
C ALA A 53 7.86 -7.09 -5.46
N LYS A 54 8.19 -7.83 -6.53
CA LYS A 54 8.42 -9.29 -6.51
C LYS A 54 9.65 -9.61 -7.34
N TRP A 55 10.79 -9.77 -6.70
CA TRP A 55 12.09 -10.00 -7.34
C TRP A 55 12.44 -11.48 -7.54
N SER A 56 11.73 -12.38 -6.85
CA SER A 56 11.93 -13.83 -6.91
C SER A 56 10.60 -14.56 -6.85
N ALA A 57 10.48 -15.67 -7.56
CA ALA A 57 9.34 -16.58 -7.47
C ALA A 57 9.31 -17.35 -6.14
N GLU A 58 10.46 -17.60 -5.54
CA GLU A 58 10.63 -18.48 -4.36
C GLU A 58 10.49 -17.74 -3.02
N HIS A 59 10.63 -16.41 -3.01
CA HIS A 59 10.64 -15.61 -1.78
C HIS A 59 9.48 -14.62 -1.74
N PRO A 60 9.05 -14.17 -0.56
CA PRO A 60 8.07 -13.08 -0.42
C PRO A 60 8.50 -11.83 -1.19
N GLY A 61 7.50 -11.03 -1.59
CA GLY A 61 7.77 -9.74 -2.23
C GLY A 61 8.13 -8.65 -1.23
N GLN A 62 8.46 -7.47 -1.76
CA GLN A 62 8.80 -6.28 -0.99
C GLN A 62 7.63 -5.30 -0.96
N SER A 63 7.32 -4.79 0.24
CA SER A 63 6.33 -3.74 0.47
C SER A 63 7.00 -2.42 0.84
N GLY A 64 6.21 -1.35 0.77
CA GLY A 64 6.51 -0.06 1.36
C GLY A 64 5.36 0.33 2.26
N HIS A 65 5.36 -0.14 3.51
CA HIS A 65 4.31 0.18 4.47
C HIS A 65 4.30 1.68 4.78
N ILE A 66 3.11 2.25 4.91
CA ILE A 66 2.95 3.66 5.25
C ILE A 66 2.28 3.73 6.62
N HIS A 67 2.97 4.34 7.59
CA HIS A 67 2.41 4.64 8.90
C HIS A 67 1.85 6.06 8.90
N ILE A 68 0.59 6.21 9.31
CA ILE A 68 -0.13 7.49 9.26
C ILE A 68 -0.74 7.78 10.62
N SER A 69 -0.52 9.00 11.10
CA SER A 69 -1.27 9.64 12.17
C SER A 69 -1.62 11.06 11.76
N LEU A 70 -2.65 11.62 12.37
CA LEU A 70 -3.05 13.02 12.14
C LEU A 70 -2.91 13.83 13.44
N THR A 71 -2.59 15.10 13.27
CA THR A 71 -2.65 16.10 14.32
C THR A 71 -3.64 17.19 13.93
N THR A 72 -4.27 17.80 14.92
CA THR A 72 -5.08 18.99 14.73
C THR A 72 -4.17 20.19 14.41
N ASN A 73 -4.75 21.31 14.00
CA ASN A 73 -4.02 22.56 13.79
C ASN A 73 -3.39 23.12 15.08
N SER A 74 -3.90 22.70 16.27
CA SER A 74 -3.31 23.00 17.58
C SER A 74 -2.19 22.06 17.99
N GLY A 75 -1.91 21.02 17.18
CA GLY A 75 -0.84 20.03 17.44
C GLY A 75 -1.27 18.83 18.30
N GLU A 76 -2.57 18.70 18.61
CA GLU A 76 -3.10 17.58 19.37
C GLU A 76 -3.23 16.33 18.50
N ALA A 77 -3.08 15.14 19.10
CA ALA A 77 -3.20 13.87 18.40
C ALA A 77 -4.66 13.59 18.01
N ALA A 78 -4.99 13.71 16.72
CA ALA A 78 -6.36 13.54 16.23
C ALA A 78 -6.84 12.09 16.24
N PHE A 79 -5.93 11.11 16.27
CA PHE A 79 -6.24 9.69 16.25
C PHE A 79 -6.42 9.07 17.64
N PHE A 80 -6.02 9.77 18.69
CA PHE A 80 -6.01 9.25 20.05
C PHE A 80 -7.23 9.71 20.84
N ASP A 81 -7.87 8.76 21.52
CA ASP A 81 -8.93 9.00 22.50
C ASP A 81 -8.89 7.88 23.57
N SER A 82 -8.47 8.23 24.78
CA SER A 82 -8.32 7.28 25.90
C SER A 82 -9.61 6.64 26.38
N ASP A 83 -10.75 7.23 26.06
CA ASP A 83 -12.06 6.78 26.51
C ASP A 83 -12.65 5.70 25.60
N ASN A 84 -12.03 5.46 24.46
CA ASN A 84 -12.47 4.50 23.45
C ASN A 84 -11.62 3.22 23.42
N ASP A 85 -12.22 2.14 22.95
CA ASP A 85 -11.51 0.87 22.71
C ASP A 85 -10.30 1.09 21.81
N TYR A 86 -9.16 0.50 22.18
CA TYR A 86 -7.88 0.64 21.48
C TYR A 86 -7.36 2.07 21.37
N ASN A 87 -7.82 2.98 22.22
CA ASN A 87 -7.53 4.42 22.18
C ASN A 87 -7.86 5.08 20.82
N MET A 88 -8.80 4.50 20.09
CA MET A 88 -9.15 4.91 18.73
C MET A 88 -10.23 5.99 18.75
N SER A 89 -9.87 7.22 18.36
CA SER A 89 -10.84 8.30 18.20
C SER A 89 -11.82 8.06 17.05
N ASP A 90 -12.94 8.76 17.03
CA ASP A 90 -13.87 8.77 15.90
C ASP A 90 -13.16 9.22 14.61
N THR A 91 -12.25 10.18 14.72
CA THR A 91 -11.43 10.64 13.57
C THR A 91 -10.60 9.51 12.97
N GLN A 92 -9.93 8.71 13.81
CA GLN A 92 -9.18 7.55 13.35
C GLN A 92 -10.09 6.50 12.74
N ARG A 93 -11.24 6.24 13.33
CA ARG A 93 -12.22 5.26 12.87
C ARG A 93 -12.76 5.61 11.49
N HIS A 94 -13.16 6.87 11.29
CA HIS A 94 -13.61 7.34 9.97
C HIS A 94 -12.49 7.35 8.93
N PHE A 95 -11.28 7.75 9.31
CA PHE A 95 -10.11 7.70 8.43
C PHE A 95 -9.82 6.27 7.97
N LEU A 96 -9.81 5.31 8.88
CA LEU A 96 -9.67 3.89 8.61
C LEU A 96 -10.74 3.38 7.64
N ALA A 97 -12.00 3.77 7.89
CA ALA A 97 -13.13 3.38 7.05
C ALA A 97 -12.99 3.90 5.61
N GLY A 98 -12.55 5.12 5.43
CA GLY A 98 -12.26 5.69 4.12
C GLY A 98 -11.15 4.92 3.40
N GLN A 99 -10.06 4.61 4.09
CA GLN A 99 -8.99 3.78 3.53
C GLN A 99 -9.49 2.39 3.14
N GLN A 100 -10.27 1.74 3.99
CA GLN A 100 -10.86 0.43 3.70
C GLN A 100 -11.75 0.47 2.45
N ARG A 101 -12.64 1.46 2.39
CA ARG A 101 -13.62 1.61 1.31
C ARG A 101 -12.98 1.90 -0.05
N LEU A 102 -11.96 2.78 -0.08
CA LEU A 102 -11.39 3.27 -1.33
C LEU A 102 -10.12 2.53 -1.78
N MET A 103 -9.54 1.67 -0.93
CA MET A 103 -8.34 0.91 -1.27
C MET A 103 -8.49 0.07 -2.56
N PRO A 104 -9.61 -0.66 -2.80
CA PRO A 104 -9.80 -1.39 -4.05
C PRO A 104 -9.86 -0.48 -5.29
N GLU A 105 -10.35 0.75 -5.13
CA GLU A 105 -10.49 1.72 -6.22
C GLU A 105 -9.17 2.42 -6.52
N PHE A 106 -8.31 2.62 -5.52
CA PHE A 106 -7.04 3.36 -5.64
C PHE A 106 -5.82 2.46 -5.79
N LEU A 107 -6.02 1.13 -5.89
CA LEU A 107 -4.92 0.17 -5.87
C LEU A 107 -3.87 0.43 -6.97
N ALA A 108 -4.28 0.88 -8.17
CA ALA A 108 -3.33 1.22 -9.23
C ALA A 108 -2.32 2.31 -8.85
N MET A 109 -2.65 3.19 -7.89
CA MET A 109 -1.75 4.24 -7.40
C MET A 109 -0.74 3.70 -6.38
N ILE A 110 -1.03 2.56 -5.76
CA ILE A 110 -0.30 1.95 -4.64
C ILE A 110 0.50 0.73 -5.09
N ALA A 111 -0.03 -0.02 -6.06
CA ALA A 111 0.58 -1.17 -6.71
C ALA A 111 0.62 -0.91 -8.24
N PRO A 112 1.59 -0.08 -8.74
CA PRO A 112 1.48 0.57 -10.03
C PRO A 112 2.09 -0.20 -11.20
N THR A 113 2.66 -1.38 -10.98
CA THR A 113 3.29 -2.19 -12.03
C THR A 113 2.65 -3.56 -12.14
N VAL A 114 2.82 -4.24 -13.27
CA VAL A 114 2.40 -5.64 -13.43
C VAL A 114 3.05 -6.51 -12.33
N ASN A 115 4.31 -6.24 -12.02
CA ASN A 115 5.06 -6.96 -11.00
C ASN A 115 4.52 -6.77 -9.58
N SER A 116 3.87 -5.63 -9.28
CA SER A 116 3.23 -5.41 -7.98
C SER A 116 2.17 -6.48 -7.66
N TYR A 117 1.44 -6.97 -8.68
CA TYR A 117 0.40 -8.00 -8.53
C TYR A 117 0.97 -9.40 -8.35
N SER A 118 2.20 -9.65 -8.79
CA SER A 118 2.91 -10.90 -8.50
C SER A 118 3.26 -11.05 -7.02
N ARG A 119 3.26 -9.96 -6.25
CA ARG A 119 3.41 -9.98 -4.79
C ARG A 119 2.12 -10.39 -4.08
N MET A 120 0.96 -10.02 -4.63
CA MET A 120 -0.35 -10.23 -4.02
C MET A 120 -0.88 -11.63 -4.35
N VAL A 121 -0.26 -12.64 -3.75
CA VAL A 121 -0.65 -14.05 -3.87
C VAL A 121 -0.93 -14.65 -2.49
N PRO A 122 -1.86 -15.62 -2.36
CA PRO A 122 -2.19 -16.23 -1.08
C PRO A 122 -0.96 -16.78 -0.37
N GLY A 123 -0.84 -16.56 0.95
CA GLY A 123 0.22 -17.13 1.79
C GLY A 123 1.57 -16.44 1.75
N LEU A 124 1.74 -15.36 0.99
CA LEU A 124 3.01 -14.62 0.87
C LEU A 124 2.99 -13.23 1.54
N TRP A 125 2.33 -13.11 2.68
CA TRP A 125 2.30 -11.89 3.53
C TRP A 125 1.75 -10.63 2.83
N ALA A 126 1.00 -10.79 1.75
CA ALA A 126 0.31 -9.71 1.06
C ALA A 126 -1.20 -9.89 1.19
N PRO A 127 -1.94 -8.95 1.77
CA PRO A 127 -3.39 -9.01 1.86
C PRO A 127 -4.03 -9.01 0.48
N LEU A 128 -5.13 -9.74 0.34
CA LEU A 128 -5.90 -9.84 -0.91
C LEU A 128 -7.23 -9.10 -0.86
N ASP A 129 -7.57 -8.62 0.32
CA ASP A 129 -8.79 -7.89 0.62
C ASP A 129 -8.47 -6.67 1.48
N ALA A 130 -9.26 -5.61 1.35
CA ALA A 130 -9.13 -4.36 2.10
C ALA A 130 -9.63 -4.52 3.55
N THR A 131 -9.11 -5.50 4.25
CA THR A 131 -9.44 -5.81 5.64
C THR A 131 -8.65 -4.95 6.62
N TRP A 132 -9.16 -4.83 7.86
CA TRP A 132 -8.44 -4.18 8.94
C TRP A 132 -8.46 -4.99 10.23
N GLY A 133 -7.48 -4.75 11.09
CA GLY A 133 -7.41 -5.36 12.41
C GLY A 133 -6.46 -4.62 13.33
N VAL A 134 -6.69 -4.79 14.65
CA VAL A 134 -5.81 -4.24 15.69
C VAL A 134 -4.63 -5.19 15.86
N GLU A 135 -3.40 -4.65 15.75
CA GLU A 135 -2.13 -5.40 15.83
C GLU A 135 -2.10 -6.63 14.88
N ASN A 136 -2.91 -6.61 13.81
CA ASN A 136 -3.04 -7.73 12.90
C ASN A 136 -2.22 -7.52 11.62
N ARG A 137 -1.13 -8.25 11.47
CA ARG A 137 -0.23 -8.19 10.30
C ARG A 137 -0.75 -8.95 9.07
N THR A 138 -1.86 -9.67 9.17
CA THR A 138 -2.47 -10.37 8.04
C THR A 138 -3.51 -9.53 7.31
N THR A 139 -3.86 -8.35 7.85
CA THR A 139 -4.82 -7.41 7.25
C THR A 139 -4.13 -6.33 6.41
N ALA A 140 -4.86 -5.68 5.52
CA ALA A 140 -4.36 -4.58 4.69
C ALA A 140 -4.13 -3.28 5.48
N LEU A 141 -4.96 -3.07 6.51
CA LEU A 141 -4.86 -1.94 7.43
C LEU A 141 -4.69 -2.48 8.85
N ARG A 142 -3.59 -2.10 9.49
CA ARG A 142 -3.31 -2.46 10.88
C ARG A 142 -3.43 -1.22 11.74
N VAL A 143 -4.37 -1.23 12.67
CA VAL A 143 -4.44 -0.24 13.74
C VAL A 143 -3.39 -0.61 14.78
N ILE A 144 -2.54 0.32 15.12
CA ILE A 144 -1.50 0.18 16.14
C ILE A 144 -1.88 1.09 17.29
N PRO A 145 -2.51 0.52 18.35
CA PRO A 145 -2.84 1.28 19.56
C PRO A 145 -1.59 1.77 20.27
N GLY A 146 -1.71 2.94 20.88
CA GLY A 146 -0.60 3.50 21.63
C GLY A 146 -1.01 4.73 22.45
N SER A 147 -0.02 5.54 22.80
CA SER A 147 -0.24 6.85 23.40
C SER A 147 -0.57 7.90 22.31
N GLU A 148 -0.87 9.11 22.72
CA GLU A 148 -1.02 10.28 21.83
C GLU A 148 0.10 10.39 20.76
N LYS A 149 1.32 9.97 21.10
CA LYS A 149 2.50 10.07 20.22
C LYS A 149 2.68 8.84 19.32
N SER A 150 1.96 7.76 19.55
CA SER A 150 2.22 6.47 18.87
C SER A 150 0.99 5.84 18.23
N GLN A 151 -0.22 6.37 18.51
CA GLN A 151 -1.47 5.93 17.90
C GLN A 151 -1.43 6.17 16.39
N ARG A 152 -1.60 5.12 15.56
CA ARG A 152 -1.47 5.22 14.11
C ARG A 152 -2.14 4.08 13.36
N ILE A 153 -2.27 4.24 12.06
CA ILE A 153 -2.65 3.19 11.11
C ILE A 153 -1.44 2.85 10.26
N GLU A 154 -1.15 1.58 10.11
CA GLU A 154 -0.21 1.05 9.14
C GLU A 154 -0.96 0.60 7.89
N TYR A 155 -0.74 1.29 6.77
CA TYR A 155 -1.23 0.94 5.46
C TYR A 155 -0.24 -0.05 4.81
N ARG A 156 -0.61 -1.33 4.76
CA ARG A 156 0.33 -2.44 4.49
C ARG A 156 0.42 -2.84 3.03
N LEU A 157 -0.47 -2.32 2.19
CA LEU A 157 -0.59 -2.77 0.81
C LEU A 157 0.41 -2.10 -0.14
N GLY A 158 1.03 -1.00 0.27
CA GLY A 158 2.01 -0.29 -0.55
C GLY A 158 3.08 -1.23 -1.09
N ALA A 159 3.28 -1.21 -2.40
CA ALA A 159 4.36 -1.95 -3.04
C ALA A 159 5.68 -1.15 -2.99
N ALA A 160 6.80 -1.83 -2.84
CA ALA A 160 8.12 -1.16 -2.78
C ALA A 160 8.45 -0.37 -4.06
N ASP A 161 7.90 -0.76 -5.20
CA ASP A 161 8.05 -0.08 -6.49
C ASP A 161 7.16 1.17 -6.65
N ALA A 162 6.18 1.38 -5.77
CA ALA A 162 5.30 2.55 -5.84
C ALA A 162 6.07 3.88 -5.78
N ASN A 163 5.51 4.90 -6.44
CA ASN A 163 5.94 6.27 -6.25
C ASN A 163 5.46 6.75 -4.87
N PRO A 164 6.35 7.18 -3.95
CA PRO A 164 5.97 7.53 -2.58
C PRO A 164 4.93 8.65 -2.50
N HIS A 165 5.04 9.66 -3.36
CA HIS A 165 4.09 10.80 -3.37
C HIS A 165 2.69 10.34 -3.77
N ILE A 166 2.59 9.52 -4.82
CA ILE A 166 1.29 9.02 -5.31
C ILE A 166 0.66 8.05 -4.31
N ALA A 167 1.46 7.14 -3.75
CA ALA A 167 0.97 6.17 -2.76
C ALA A 167 0.50 6.85 -1.48
N LEU A 168 1.26 7.84 -1.00
CA LEU A 168 0.88 8.61 0.20
C LEU A 168 -0.35 9.48 -0.07
N ALA A 169 -0.43 10.14 -1.24
CA ALA A 169 -1.61 10.91 -1.63
C ALA A 169 -2.86 10.03 -1.67
N ALA A 170 -2.78 8.82 -2.24
CA ALA A 170 -3.90 7.89 -2.28
C ALA A 170 -4.36 7.46 -0.88
N ALA A 171 -3.41 7.10 0.00
CA ALA A 171 -3.72 6.67 1.36
C ALA A 171 -4.32 7.78 2.22
N LEU A 172 -3.80 9.03 2.09
CA LEU A 172 -4.31 10.20 2.80
C LEU A 172 -5.69 10.63 2.28
N ALA A 173 -5.84 10.76 0.97
CA ALA A 173 -7.10 11.20 0.36
C ALA A 173 -8.24 10.23 0.71
N ALA A 174 -7.98 8.92 0.66
CA ALA A 174 -8.96 7.91 1.07
C ALA A 174 -9.38 8.08 2.54
N GLY A 175 -8.42 8.30 3.44
CA GLY A 175 -8.71 8.51 4.86
C GLY A 175 -9.47 9.81 5.13
N LEU A 176 -9.08 10.91 4.50
CA LEU A 176 -9.76 12.22 4.63
C LEU A 176 -11.19 12.16 4.10
N TYR A 177 -11.40 11.47 2.97
CA TYR A 177 -12.74 11.19 2.45
C TYR A 177 -13.62 10.47 3.48
N GLY A 178 -13.03 9.49 4.19
CA GLY A 178 -13.73 8.80 5.27
C GLY A 178 -14.15 9.70 6.42
N ILE A 179 -13.30 10.65 6.82
CA ILE A 179 -13.62 11.66 7.84
C ILE A 179 -14.74 12.58 7.36
N GLU A 180 -14.61 13.13 6.15
CA GLU A 180 -15.58 14.06 5.57
C GLU A 180 -16.98 13.45 5.45
N HIS A 181 -17.05 12.17 5.07
CA HIS A 181 -18.31 11.45 4.90
C HIS A 181 -18.74 10.65 6.14
N GLN A 182 -18.00 10.76 7.26
CA GLN A 182 -18.27 10.05 8.51
C GLN A 182 -18.49 8.54 8.29
N LEU A 183 -17.64 7.93 7.46
CA LEU A 183 -17.75 6.51 7.12
C LEU A 183 -17.44 5.63 8.32
N GLU A 184 -18.11 4.47 8.38
CA GLU A 184 -17.85 3.44 9.38
C GLU A 184 -17.14 2.25 8.74
N PRO A 185 -16.09 1.71 9.39
CA PRO A 185 -15.39 0.55 8.86
C PRO A 185 -16.26 -0.71 9.00
N LEU A 186 -16.10 -1.64 8.06
CA LEU A 186 -16.62 -2.99 8.21
C LEU A 186 -15.98 -3.68 9.42
N PRO A 187 -16.56 -4.77 9.93
CA PRO A 187 -16.08 -5.42 11.15
C PRO A 187 -14.58 -5.75 11.12
N GLN A 188 -13.95 -5.57 12.28
CA GLN A 188 -12.56 -5.93 12.52
C GLN A 188 -12.31 -7.42 12.29
N VAL A 189 -11.24 -7.75 11.59
CA VAL A 189 -10.75 -9.12 11.48
C VAL A 189 -9.93 -9.49 12.71
N LYS A 190 -10.32 -10.57 13.38
CA LYS A 190 -9.59 -11.19 14.49
C LYS A 190 -8.97 -12.50 14.00
N GLY A 191 -7.71 -12.75 14.35
CA GLY A 191 -6.97 -13.93 13.89
C GLY A 191 -6.42 -13.77 12.48
N ASN A 192 -6.19 -14.88 11.79
CA ASN A 192 -5.58 -14.89 10.47
C ASN A 192 -6.59 -14.49 9.38
N ALA A 193 -6.39 -13.33 8.75
CA ALA A 193 -7.26 -12.84 7.70
C ALA A 193 -7.23 -13.70 6.43
N TYR A 194 -6.13 -14.42 6.19
CA TYR A 194 -6.01 -15.29 4.99
C TYR A 194 -6.87 -16.56 5.05
N GLU A 195 -7.39 -16.89 6.23
CA GLU A 195 -8.19 -18.10 6.48
C GLU A 195 -9.69 -17.80 6.63
N GLN A 196 -10.10 -16.57 6.33
CA GLN A 196 -11.47 -16.11 6.50
C GLN A 196 -12.04 -15.62 5.16
N ASP A 197 -13.34 -15.82 4.98
CA ASP A 197 -14.07 -15.21 3.87
C ASP A 197 -14.40 -13.75 4.22
N HIS A 198 -14.20 -12.86 3.25
CA HIS A 198 -14.46 -11.43 3.39
C HIS A 198 -15.53 -10.96 2.40
N PRO A 199 -16.26 -9.86 2.70
CA PRO A 199 -17.21 -9.28 1.78
C PRO A 199 -16.58 -8.97 0.42
N ALA A 200 -17.30 -9.27 -0.66
CA ALA A 200 -16.78 -9.08 -2.02
C ALA A 200 -16.39 -7.64 -2.35
N GLU A 201 -16.98 -6.67 -1.66
CA GLU A 201 -16.65 -5.25 -1.79
C GLU A 201 -15.23 -4.90 -1.30
N LEU A 202 -14.64 -5.73 -0.42
CA LEU A 202 -13.27 -5.59 0.04
C LEU A 202 -12.24 -6.23 -0.91
N ALA A 203 -12.68 -7.03 -1.88
CA ALA A 203 -11.78 -7.74 -2.78
C ALA A 203 -10.92 -6.77 -3.59
N LEU A 204 -9.60 -6.95 -3.51
CA LEU A 204 -8.65 -6.14 -4.26
C LEU A 204 -8.54 -6.62 -5.71
N PRO A 205 -8.30 -5.70 -6.67
CA PRO A 205 -7.93 -6.06 -8.05
C PRO A 205 -6.80 -7.07 -8.11
N ARG A 206 -6.87 -8.01 -9.04
CA ARG A 206 -5.88 -9.08 -9.21
C ARG A 206 -4.89 -8.81 -10.34
N SER A 207 -5.06 -7.73 -11.08
CA SER A 207 -4.16 -7.31 -12.15
C SER A 207 -4.09 -5.79 -12.25
N LEU A 208 -3.03 -5.31 -12.86
CA LEU A 208 -2.86 -3.87 -13.11
C LEU A 208 -3.98 -3.32 -13.99
N MET A 209 -4.45 -4.09 -14.98
CA MET A 209 -5.57 -3.69 -15.84
C MET A 209 -6.87 -3.53 -15.05
N GLU A 210 -7.18 -4.49 -14.16
CA GLU A 210 -8.37 -4.40 -13.31
C GLU A 210 -8.29 -3.18 -12.38
N ALA A 211 -7.14 -2.95 -11.77
CA ALA A 211 -6.93 -1.80 -10.88
C ALA A 211 -7.03 -0.47 -11.63
N ALA A 212 -6.46 -0.37 -12.84
CA ALA A 212 -6.58 0.81 -13.68
C ALA A 212 -8.05 1.10 -14.05
N ASN A 213 -8.81 0.05 -14.39
CA ASN A 213 -10.23 0.18 -14.69
C ASN A 213 -11.05 0.62 -13.48
N ARG A 214 -10.79 0.07 -12.28
CA ARG A 214 -11.48 0.50 -11.05
C ARG A 214 -11.16 1.96 -10.71
N LEU A 215 -9.90 2.37 -10.83
CA LEU A 215 -9.50 3.76 -10.63
C LEU A 215 -10.23 4.71 -11.59
N ARG A 216 -10.27 4.39 -12.89
CA ARG A 216 -10.97 5.20 -13.90
C ARG A 216 -12.46 5.33 -13.63
N GLN A 217 -13.09 4.27 -13.15
CA GLN A 217 -14.53 4.24 -12.86
C GLN A 217 -14.89 4.89 -11.51
N SER A 218 -13.91 5.11 -10.64
CA SER A 218 -14.12 5.66 -9.31
C SER A 218 -14.55 7.13 -9.36
N SER A 219 -15.75 7.42 -8.87
CA SER A 219 -16.23 8.79 -8.68
C SER A 219 -15.42 9.51 -7.61
N ALA A 220 -15.08 8.80 -6.52
CA ALA A 220 -14.26 9.35 -5.45
C ALA A 220 -12.85 9.71 -5.94
N ALA A 221 -12.23 8.89 -6.82
CA ALA A 221 -10.93 9.24 -7.40
C ALA A 221 -11.02 10.52 -8.23
N LYS A 222 -12.05 10.66 -9.06
CA LYS A 222 -12.27 11.87 -9.88
C LYS A 222 -12.53 13.11 -9.04
N GLU A 223 -13.26 12.97 -7.96
CA GLU A 223 -13.53 14.05 -6.99
C GLU A 223 -12.22 14.50 -6.30
N LEU A 224 -11.44 13.56 -5.79
CA LEU A 224 -10.26 13.83 -4.97
C LEU A 224 -9.02 14.24 -5.77
N PHE A 225 -8.82 13.66 -6.96
CA PHE A 225 -7.59 13.87 -7.76
C PHE A 225 -7.86 14.62 -9.07
N GLY A 226 -9.11 14.84 -9.43
CA GLY A 226 -9.51 15.43 -10.70
C GLY A 226 -9.54 14.42 -11.86
N GLU A 227 -10.52 14.58 -12.76
CA GLU A 227 -10.74 13.66 -13.88
C GLU A 227 -9.52 13.51 -14.78
N HIS A 228 -8.83 14.61 -15.10
CA HIS A 228 -7.64 14.59 -15.96
C HIS A 228 -6.50 13.73 -15.40
N PHE A 229 -6.24 13.83 -14.09
CA PHE A 229 -5.23 12.99 -13.45
C PHE A 229 -5.63 11.53 -13.51
N VAL A 230 -6.87 11.20 -13.14
CA VAL A 230 -7.38 9.82 -13.10
C VAL A 230 -7.30 9.17 -14.47
N GLU A 231 -7.80 9.85 -15.52
CA GLU A 231 -7.76 9.33 -16.89
C GLU A 231 -6.32 9.14 -17.40
N HIS A 232 -5.45 10.12 -17.17
CA HIS A 232 -4.06 10.02 -17.58
C HIS A 232 -3.34 8.88 -16.84
N PHE A 233 -3.48 8.83 -15.52
CA PHE A 233 -2.80 7.82 -14.71
C PHE A 233 -3.28 6.40 -15.07
N ALA A 234 -4.59 6.18 -15.18
CA ALA A 234 -5.16 4.90 -15.60
C ALA A 234 -4.65 4.50 -16.99
N ALA A 235 -4.64 5.44 -17.96
CA ALA A 235 -4.13 5.17 -19.30
C ALA A 235 -2.65 4.73 -19.31
N THR A 236 -1.81 5.30 -18.43
CA THR A 236 -0.40 4.87 -18.31
C THR A 236 -0.28 3.45 -17.76
N ARG A 237 -1.16 3.05 -16.82
CA ARG A 237 -1.17 1.68 -16.27
C ARG A 237 -1.67 0.66 -17.28
N GLU A 238 -2.69 1.00 -18.05
CA GLU A 238 -3.17 0.16 -19.16
C GLU A 238 -2.11 -0.01 -20.25
N TRP A 239 -1.37 1.04 -20.54
CA TRP A 239 -0.25 0.97 -21.48
C TRP A 239 0.82 -0.02 -20.99
N GLU A 240 1.22 0.07 -19.74
CA GLU A 240 2.18 -0.83 -19.10
C GLU A 240 1.74 -2.30 -19.21
N GLU A 241 0.48 -2.59 -18.90
CA GLU A 241 -0.10 -3.93 -19.03
C GLU A 241 -0.10 -4.42 -20.48
N ARG A 242 -0.43 -3.54 -21.45
CA ARG A 242 -0.38 -3.89 -22.88
C ARG A 242 1.03 -4.17 -23.37
N GLU A 243 2.03 -3.40 -22.91
CA GLU A 243 3.43 -3.67 -23.24
C GLU A 243 3.89 -5.01 -22.66
N PHE A 244 3.59 -5.29 -21.42
CA PHE A 244 3.88 -6.58 -20.80
C PHE A 244 3.30 -7.76 -21.59
N ARG A 245 2.07 -7.65 -22.06
CA ARG A 245 1.39 -8.73 -22.81
C ARG A 245 1.99 -9.01 -24.21
N LYS A 246 2.90 -8.18 -24.69
CA LYS A 246 3.65 -8.45 -25.92
C LYS A 246 4.82 -9.43 -25.73
N HIS A 247 5.16 -9.72 -24.47
CA HIS A 247 6.27 -10.61 -24.14
C HIS A 247 5.75 -11.99 -23.78
N VAL A 248 6.49 -13.00 -24.22
CA VAL A 248 6.27 -14.39 -23.81
C VAL A 248 7.27 -14.72 -22.71
N SER A 249 6.80 -15.17 -21.56
CA SER A 249 7.65 -15.50 -20.41
C SER A 249 8.33 -16.85 -20.57
N ASP A 250 9.47 -17.02 -19.90
CA ASP A 250 10.17 -18.32 -19.84
C ASP A 250 9.28 -19.42 -19.25
N TRP A 251 8.37 -19.06 -18.33
CA TRP A 251 7.41 -20.00 -17.77
C TRP A 251 6.41 -20.49 -18.81
N GLU A 252 5.89 -19.62 -19.66
CA GLU A 252 4.97 -19.99 -20.75
C GLU A 252 5.69 -20.89 -21.76
N LEU A 253 6.91 -20.53 -22.16
CA LEU A 253 7.72 -21.37 -23.04
C LEU A 253 7.97 -22.74 -22.43
N SER A 254 8.42 -22.79 -21.20
CA SER A 254 8.65 -24.06 -20.47
C SER A 254 7.39 -24.89 -20.31
N ARG A 255 6.24 -24.24 -20.08
CA ARG A 255 4.97 -24.92 -19.80
C ARG A 255 4.24 -25.41 -21.03
N TYR A 256 4.26 -24.61 -22.10
CA TYR A 256 3.36 -24.81 -23.23
C TYR A 256 4.04 -25.23 -24.53
N PHE A 257 5.36 -25.08 -24.66
CA PHE A 257 6.06 -25.25 -25.93
C PHE A 257 5.85 -26.64 -26.59
N GLU A 258 5.75 -27.70 -25.78
CA GLU A 258 5.57 -29.07 -26.26
C GLU A 258 4.21 -29.69 -25.83
N ILE A 259 3.42 -29.02 -24.99
CA ILE A 259 2.19 -29.61 -24.44
C ILE A 259 0.97 -29.40 -25.36
N ILE A 260 0.97 -28.34 -26.13
CA ILE A 260 -0.13 -27.97 -27.03
C ILE A 260 0.30 -27.93 -28.48
#